data_18d8708a28daba2c6f2c3d20798c2685
#
_entry.id   18d8708a28daba2c6f2c3d20798c2685
#
_cell.length_a   1.000
_cell.length_b   1.000
_cell.length_c   1.000
_cell.angle_alpha   90.00
_cell.angle_beta   90.00
_cell.angle_gamma   90.00
#
_symmetry.space_group_name_H-M   'P 1'
#
loop_
_entity.id
_entity.type
_entity.pdbx_description
1 polymer ?
#
loop_
_entity_poly.entity_id
_entity_poly.type
_entity_poly.pdbx_seq_one_letter_code
_entity_poly.pdbx_strand_id
1 'polypeptide(L)'
;ISFQRIANFNSEFGFFSDVLGDNSIIDFYLQDAFGVPENQIESLGLTGLAYQTYLINPIVRDAQGNPINNPNSYDSFVLGNPFQDENVQQDGSASQMTFSYGANFNHKIFIGGGVGIRSLSFTSVKRYNEEFIDQPLSTSSLRETLFINGTGINLNLGLIYKPIDYVNLGFNFQSPTWYALSEEYEAEMIANYNNYYFEQEDITLGRQSALTDLFISNYSLRTPMKIGGGATFFLGKNGFVSADVDW
;
A
#
# COMPACT_ATOMS: atom_id res chain seq x y z
N ILE A 1 -19.30 1.86 27.07
CA ILE A 1 -18.83 2.27 25.72
C ILE A 1 -17.37 2.66 25.85
N SER A 2 -16.53 2.16 24.95
CA SER A 2 -15.12 2.56 24.85
C SER A 2 -14.76 2.93 23.42
N PHE A 3 -13.79 3.84 23.28
CA PHE A 3 -13.17 4.18 22.00
C PHE A 3 -11.66 4.00 22.13
N GLN A 4 -11.05 3.33 21.16
CA GLN A 4 -9.62 3.04 21.16
C GLN A 4 -9.04 3.11 19.74
N ARG A 5 -7.88 3.75 19.59
CA ARG A 5 -7.04 3.58 18.40
C ARG A 5 -6.27 2.28 18.54
N ILE A 6 -6.45 1.35 17.61
CA ILE A 6 -5.86 0.00 17.63
C ILE A 6 -4.60 -0.11 16.78
N ALA A 7 -4.44 0.76 15.79
CA ALA A 7 -3.23 0.85 14.99
C ALA A 7 -2.99 2.29 14.52
N ASN A 8 -1.73 2.62 14.34
CA ASN A 8 -1.26 3.84 13.68
C ASN A 8 -0.37 3.40 12.51
N PHE A 9 -0.61 3.95 11.32
CA PHE A 9 0.10 3.59 10.09
C PHE A 9 1.06 4.69 9.63
N ASN A 10 1.21 5.77 10.40
CA ASN A 10 2.07 6.87 10.03
C ASN A 10 3.53 6.43 10.01
N SER A 11 4.12 6.45 8.84
CA SER A 11 5.53 6.17 8.62
C SER A 11 6.03 6.89 7.37
N GLU A 12 7.29 7.21 7.37
CA GLU A 12 7.99 7.74 6.20
C GLU A 12 9.33 7.04 6.08
N PHE A 13 9.64 6.56 4.90
CA PHE A 13 10.92 5.93 4.59
C PHE A 13 11.24 6.12 3.11
N GLY A 14 12.52 5.98 2.78
CA GLY A 14 12.96 6.10 1.42
C GLY A 14 14.42 5.73 1.28
N PHE A 15 14.89 5.74 0.06
CA PHE A 15 16.30 5.65 -0.25
C PHE A 15 16.67 6.77 -1.24
N PHE A 16 17.93 7.04 -1.27
CA PHE A 16 18.56 7.97 -2.21
C PHE A 16 19.91 7.35 -2.58
N SER A 17 20.21 7.33 -3.87
CA SER A 17 21.49 6.87 -4.38
C SER A 17 22.32 8.07 -4.81
N ASP A 18 23.53 8.19 -4.28
CA ASP A 18 24.57 9.15 -4.70
C ASP A 18 25.50 8.57 -5.79
N VAL A 19 25.20 7.36 -6.25
CA VAL A 19 25.91 6.64 -7.31
C VAL A 19 24.91 6.35 -8.42
N LEU A 20 25.38 6.45 -9.68
CA LEU A 20 24.57 6.06 -10.84
C LEU A 20 24.15 4.60 -10.71
N GLY A 21 22.87 4.32 -10.92
CA GLY A 21 22.32 2.97 -10.95
C GLY A 21 22.88 2.16 -12.13
N ASP A 22 22.78 0.85 -12.07
CA ASP A 22 23.18 -0.04 -13.17
C ASP A 22 22.11 -0.15 -14.26
N ASN A 23 20.86 0.29 -13.96
CA ASN A 23 19.69 0.25 -14.84
C ASN A 23 18.70 1.37 -14.48
N SER A 24 17.73 1.60 -15.36
CA SER A 24 16.63 2.52 -15.19
C SER A 24 15.31 1.76 -15.07
N ILE A 25 14.28 2.36 -14.48
CA ILE A 25 12.90 1.85 -14.53
C ILE A 25 12.38 1.74 -15.98
N ILE A 26 12.97 2.50 -16.91
CA ILE A 26 12.66 2.43 -18.34
C ILE A 26 12.94 1.02 -18.90
N ASP A 27 13.99 0.35 -18.43
CA ASP A 27 14.32 -1.02 -18.83
C ASP A 27 13.20 -2.01 -18.47
N PHE A 28 12.55 -1.81 -17.30
CA PHE A 28 11.38 -2.57 -16.90
C PHE A 28 10.21 -2.32 -17.85
N TYR A 29 9.93 -1.06 -18.21
CA TYR A 29 8.84 -0.74 -19.14
C TYR A 29 9.08 -1.29 -20.54
N LEU A 30 10.31 -1.26 -21.03
CA LEU A 30 10.67 -1.89 -22.31
C LEU A 30 10.44 -3.41 -22.29
N GLN A 31 10.77 -4.08 -21.19
CA GLN A 31 10.55 -5.50 -21.02
C GLN A 31 9.05 -5.83 -20.94
N ASP A 32 8.28 -5.06 -20.19
CA ASP A 32 6.84 -5.25 -20.01
C ASP A 32 6.03 -4.95 -21.28
N ALA A 33 6.49 -3.97 -22.08
CA ALA A 33 5.90 -3.61 -23.36
C ALA A 33 6.20 -4.64 -24.49
N PHE A 34 7.21 -5.50 -24.31
CA PHE A 34 7.66 -6.41 -25.38
C PHE A 34 6.54 -7.36 -25.84
N GLY A 35 6.25 -7.34 -27.14
CA GLY A 35 5.19 -8.16 -27.74
C GLY A 35 3.78 -7.57 -27.62
N VAL A 36 3.58 -6.47 -26.90
CA VAL A 36 2.29 -5.79 -26.79
C VAL A 36 2.09 -4.89 -28.02
N PRO A 37 1.01 -5.05 -28.79
CA PRO A 37 0.73 -4.19 -29.93
C PRO A 37 0.50 -2.72 -29.51
N GLU A 38 0.96 -1.77 -30.32
CA GLU A 38 0.88 -0.33 -30.04
C GLU A 38 -0.54 0.14 -29.66
N ASN A 39 -1.57 -0.38 -30.35
CA ASN A 39 -2.96 -0.04 -30.09
C ASN A 39 -3.49 -0.57 -28.75
N GLN A 40 -2.69 -1.28 -27.95
CA GLN A 40 -3.04 -1.82 -26.63
C GLN A 40 -2.12 -1.30 -25.51
N ILE A 41 -1.00 -0.67 -25.87
CA ILE A 41 0.03 -0.28 -24.89
C ILE A 41 -0.48 0.70 -23.83
N GLU A 42 -1.33 1.67 -24.21
CA GLU A 42 -1.88 2.68 -23.30
C GLU A 42 -2.70 2.07 -22.16
N SER A 43 -3.27 0.87 -22.35
CA SER A 43 -4.04 0.17 -21.32
C SER A 43 -3.18 -0.63 -20.34
N LEU A 44 -1.86 -0.64 -20.52
CA LEU A 44 -0.91 -1.44 -19.74
C LEU A 44 -0.41 -0.71 -18.48
N GLY A 45 -1.30 -0.13 -17.70
CA GLY A 45 -0.98 0.47 -16.41
C GLY A 45 0.18 1.46 -16.47
N LEU A 46 1.25 1.24 -15.66
CA LEU A 46 2.42 2.12 -15.59
C LEU A 46 3.21 2.14 -16.89
N THR A 47 3.27 1.04 -17.61
CA THR A 47 3.93 0.95 -18.91
C THR A 47 3.21 1.79 -19.97
N GLY A 48 1.87 1.88 -19.87
CA GLY A 48 1.08 2.80 -20.68
C GLY A 48 1.41 4.26 -20.40
N LEU A 49 1.65 4.63 -19.14
CA LEU A 49 2.12 5.98 -18.79
C LEU A 49 3.52 6.27 -19.36
N ALA A 50 4.42 5.28 -19.34
CA ALA A 50 5.74 5.40 -19.91
C ALA A 50 5.69 5.63 -21.43
N TYR A 51 4.76 4.98 -22.13
CA TYR A 51 4.48 5.23 -23.55
C TYR A 51 3.93 6.64 -23.78
N GLN A 52 2.91 7.06 -23.04
CA GLN A 52 2.29 8.39 -23.17
C GLN A 52 3.24 9.54 -22.81
N THR A 53 4.28 9.28 -22.03
CA THR A 53 5.32 10.26 -21.68
C THR A 53 6.60 10.14 -22.50
N TYR A 54 6.61 9.33 -23.55
CA TYR A 54 7.74 9.10 -24.47
C TYR A 54 8.99 8.48 -23.81
N LEU A 55 8.86 7.87 -22.64
CA LEU A 55 9.96 7.11 -22.02
C LEU A 55 10.27 5.84 -22.81
N ILE A 56 9.24 5.23 -23.41
CA ILE A 56 9.34 4.13 -24.37
C ILE A 56 8.58 4.49 -25.64
N ASN A 57 9.13 4.09 -26.80
CA ASN A 57 8.59 4.48 -28.10
C ASN A 57 8.49 3.26 -29.01
N PRO A 58 7.47 3.16 -29.88
CA PRO A 58 7.31 2.04 -30.77
C PRO A 58 8.36 2.06 -31.87
N ILE A 59 8.90 0.89 -32.23
CA ILE A 59 9.79 0.74 -33.38
C ILE A 59 8.92 0.64 -34.63
N VAL A 60 8.73 1.78 -35.30
CA VAL A 60 7.80 1.91 -36.44
C VAL A 60 8.38 1.48 -37.79
N ARG A 61 9.67 1.13 -37.85
CA ARG A 61 10.33 0.67 -39.07
C ARG A 61 11.16 -0.58 -38.84
N ASP A 62 11.14 -1.50 -39.81
CA ASP A 62 11.99 -2.68 -39.79
C ASP A 62 13.46 -2.35 -40.12
N ALA A 63 14.34 -3.35 -40.03
CA ALA A 63 15.77 -3.19 -40.35
C ALA A 63 16.06 -2.78 -41.82
N GLN A 64 15.09 -2.89 -42.70
CA GLN A 64 15.11 -2.50 -44.11
C GLN A 64 14.48 -1.11 -44.34
N GLY A 65 13.96 -0.47 -43.30
CA GLY A 65 13.33 0.84 -43.32
C GLY A 65 11.87 0.85 -43.75
N ASN A 66 11.23 -0.32 -43.89
CA ASN A 66 9.79 -0.39 -44.24
C ASN A 66 8.93 -0.10 -43.02
N PRO A 67 7.79 0.60 -43.17
CA PRO A 67 6.86 0.85 -42.07
C PRO A 67 6.29 -0.46 -41.48
N ILE A 68 6.26 -0.54 -40.16
CA ILE A 68 5.60 -1.62 -39.41
C ILE A 68 4.19 -1.13 -39.04
N ASN A 69 3.19 -1.90 -39.43
CA ASN A 69 1.81 -1.62 -39.04
C ASN A 69 1.52 -2.25 -37.67
N ASN A 70 1.10 -1.43 -36.71
CA ASN A 70 0.85 -1.81 -35.33
C ASN A 70 2.07 -2.52 -34.68
N PRO A 71 3.18 -1.78 -34.46
CA PRO A 71 4.41 -2.34 -33.90
C PRO A 71 4.17 -2.91 -32.49
N ASN A 72 4.97 -3.90 -32.13
CA ASN A 72 4.91 -4.58 -30.82
C ASN A 72 6.31 -4.69 -30.17
N SER A 73 7.23 -3.89 -30.63
CA SER A 73 8.58 -3.75 -30.07
C SER A 73 8.82 -2.28 -29.81
N TYR A 74 9.50 -1.99 -28.73
CA TYR A 74 9.72 -0.63 -28.22
C TYR A 74 11.18 -0.41 -27.94
N ASP A 75 11.60 0.83 -28.04
CA ASP A 75 12.92 1.30 -27.62
C ASP A 75 12.80 2.59 -26.81
N SER A 76 13.92 3.06 -26.28
CA SER A 76 14.05 4.36 -25.64
C SER A 76 15.26 5.10 -26.22
N PHE A 77 15.11 6.39 -26.43
CA PHE A 77 16.22 7.26 -26.79
C PHE A 77 17.01 7.76 -25.56
N VAL A 78 16.59 7.35 -24.35
CA VAL A 78 17.33 7.59 -23.10
C VAL A 78 18.27 6.41 -22.88
N LEU A 79 19.56 6.69 -23.02
CA LEU A 79 20.64 5.70 -22.90
C LEU A 79 21.53 6.12 -21.73
N GLY A 80 21.34 5.54 -20.58
CA GLY A 80 22.20 5.86 -19.44
C GLY A 80 21.63 5.46 -18.11
N ASN A 81 22.50 5.46 -17.14
CA ASN A 81 22.18 5.08 -15.77
C ASN A 81 21.81 6.34 -14.98
N PRO A 82 20.67 6.37 -14.32
CA PRO A 82 20.22 7.52 -13.52
C PRO A 82 20.75 7.50 -12.10
N PHE A 83 20.73 8.66 -11.46
CA PHE A 83 20.57 8.73 -10.01
C PHE A 83 19.13 8.43 -9.67
N GLN A 84 18.93 7.66 -8.61
CA GLN A 84 17.60 7.16 -8.21
C GLN A 84 17.30 7.53 -6.78
N ASP A 85 16.08 7.99 -6.54
CA ASP A 85 15.54 8.17 -5.19
C ASP A 85 14.09 7.69 -5.10
N GLU A 86 13.73 7.19 -3.93
CA GLU A 86 12.35 6.84 -3.61
C GLU A 86 11.99 7.37 -2.22
N ASN A 87 10.80 7.95 -2.10
CA ASN A 87 10.19 8.30 -0.84
C ASN A 87 8.79 7.69 -0.76
N VAL A 88 8.51 7.02 0.36
CA VAL A 88 7.20 6.46 0.68
C VAL A 88 6.69 7.08 1.96
N GLN A 89 5.59 7.80 1.85
CA GLN A 89 4.87 8.38 2.98
C GLN A 89 3.58 7.60 3.19
N GLN A 90 3.39 7.11 4.41
CA GLN A 90 2.18 6.40 4.82
C GLN A 90 1.52 7.13 5.98
N ASP A 91 0.22 7.31 5.88
CA ASP A 91 -0.61 7.95 6.90
C ASP A 91 -1.88 7.15 7.15
N GLY A 92 -2.37 7.18 8.37
CA GLY A 92 -3.64 6.56 8.68
C GLY A 92 -3.73 5.91 10.03
N SER A 93 -4.88 5.34 10.29
CA SER A 93 -5.14 4.65 11.56
C SER A 93 -6.29 3.65 11.47
N ALA A 94 -6.30 2.72 12.39
CA ALA A 94 -7.48 1.93 12.69
C ALA A 94 -7.96 2.23 14.10
N SER A 95 -9.25 2.50 14.25
CA SER A 95 -9.91 2.80 15.52
C SER A 95 -11.07 1.85 15.76
N GLN A 96 -11.41 1.61 17.02
CA GLN A 96 -12.54 0.77 17.40
C GLN A 96 -13.41 1.46 18.44
N MET A 97 -14.72 1.47 18.20
CA MET A 97 -15.74 1.77 19.20
C MET A 97 -16.32 0.45 19.67
N THR A 98 -16.36 0.23 20.98
CA THR A 98 -16.90 -1.01 21.56
C THR A 98 -18.07 -0.69 22.49
N PHE A 99 -19.19 -1.39 22.27
CA PHE A 99 -20.35 -1.43 23.16
C PHE A 99 -20.30 -2.74 23.91
N SER A 100 -20.18 -2.69 25.24
CA SER A 100 -20.05 -3.88 26.06
C SER A 100 -20.96 -3.85 27.27
N TYR A 101 -21.33 -5.05 27.70
CA TYR A 101 -22.09 -5.29 28.94
C TYR A 101 -21.44 -6.42 29.70
N GLY A 102 -21.50 -6.33 31.05
CA GLY A 102 -20.94 -7.34 31.93
C GLY A 102 -21.87 -7.62 33.10
N ALA A 103 -21.83 -8.86 33.58
CA ALA A 103 -22.57 -9.34 34.72
C ALA A 103 -21.65 -10.04 35.73
N ASN A 104 -22.01 -9.93 37.00
CA ASN A 104 -21.32 -10.57 38.12
C ASN A 104 -22.28 -11.54 38.84
N PHE A 105 -21.85 -12.78 38.99
CA PHE A 105 -22.58 -13.82 39.68
C PHE A 105 -21.84 -14.22 40.97
N ASN A 106 -22.47 -13.91 42.11
CA ASN A 106 -21.98 -14.25 43.46
C ASN A 106 -20.52 -13.83 43.73
N HIS A 107 -20.04 -12.76 43.09
CA HIS A 107 -18.66 -12.29 43.20
C HIS A 107 -17.58 -13.32 42.79
N LYS A 108 -17.99 -14.44 42.17
CA LYS A 108 -17.09 -15.52 41.73
C LYS A 108 -16.95 -15.62 40.21
N ILE A 109 -18.01 -15.31 39.48
CA ILE A 109 -18.02 -15.40 38.01
C ILE A 109 -18.41 -14.05 37.45
N PHE A 110 -17.55 -13.50 36.62
CA PHE A 110 -17.78 -12.27 35.88
C PHE A 110 -17.76 -12.60 34.40
N ILE A 111 -18.86 -12.35 33.72
CA ILE A 111 -18.99 -12.59 32.28
C ILE A 111 -19.26 -11.25 31.60
N GLY A 112 -18.56 -10.98 30.53
CA GLY A 112 -18.76 -9.80 29.71
C GLY A 112 -18.78 -10.14 28.22
N GLY A 113 -19.50 -9.34 27.48
CA GLY A 113 -19.51 -9.42 26.00
C GLY A 113 -19.73 -8.05 25.39
N GLY A 114 -19.28 -7.89 24.16
CA GLY A 114 -19.44 -6.64 23.46
C GLY A 114 -19.32 -6.78 21.96
N VAL A 115 -19.79 -5.76 21.26
CA VAL A 115 -19.66 -5.59 19.81
C VAL A 115 -18.70 -4.45 19.57
N GLY A 116 -17.66 -4.71 18.76
CA GLY A 116 -16.72 -3.71 18.29
C GLY A 116 -17.03 -3.29 16.85
N ILE A 117 -17.12 -2.00 16.63
CA ILE A 117 -17.19 -1.39 15.30
C ILE A 117 -15.83 -0.76 15.03
N ARG A 118 -15.18 -1.19 13.97
CA ARG A 118 -13.86 -0.70 13.54
C ARG A 118 -13.99 0.23 12.35
N SER A 119 -13.16 1.25 12.34
CA SER A 119 -12.94 2.14 11.20
C SER A 119 -11.46 2.05 10.83
N LEU A 120 -11.17 1.93 9.54
CA LEU A 120 -9.83 1.92 8.97
C LEU A 120 -9.73 3.01 7.92
N SER A 121 -8.64 3.77 7.97
CA SER A 121 -8.23 4.69 6.91
C SER A 121 -6.72 4.58 6.75
N PHE A 122 -6.27 4.41 5.53
CA PHE A 122 -4.86 4.30 5.16
C PHE A 122 -4.61 5.01 3.85
N THR A 123 -3.56 5.80 3.80
CA THR A 123 -3.07 6.47 2.60
C THR A 123 -1.59 6.16 2.44
N SER A 124 -1.16 5.79 1.25
CA SER A 124 0.25 5.64 0.89
C SER A 124 0.53 6.47 -0.36
N VAL A 125 1.53 7.33 -0.27
CA VAL A 125 2.05 8.09 -1.41
C VAL A 125 3.50 7.69 -1.60
N LYS A 126 3.77 7.06 -2.74
CA LYS A 126 5.11 6.67 -3.18
C LYS A 126 5.53 7.61 -4.29
N ARG A 127 6.76 8.13 -4.20
CA ARG A 127 7.42 8.90 -5.26
C ARG A 127 8.74 8.26 -5.57
N TYR A 128 8.91 7.88 -6.82
CA TYR A 128 10.16 7.35 -7.36
C TYR A 128 10.66 8.31 -8.43
N ASN A 129 11.91 8.73 -8.35
CA ASN A 129 12.50 9.67 -9.29
C ASN A 129 13.81 9.11 -9.85
N GLU A 130 14.06 9.44 -11.12
CA GLU A 130 15.32 9.21 -11.80
C GLU A 130 15.82 10.54 -12.37
N GLU A 131 17.11 10.83 -12.18
CA GLU A 131 17.80 11.97 -12.74
C GLU A 131 18.93 11.48 -13.66
N PHE A 132 18.92 11.95 -14.90
CA PHE A 132 19.85 11.56 -15.95
C PHE A 132 20.81 12.72 -16.26
N ILE A 133 22.08 12.39 -16.50
CA ILE A 133 23.10 13.35 -16.88
C ILE A 133 23.41 13.22 -18.37
N ASP A 134 23.49 14.36 -19.08
CA ASP A 134 23.84 14.44 -20.50
C ASP A 134 22.94 13.57 -21.41
N GLN A 135 21.66 13.40 -21.03
CA GLN A 135 20.67 12.68 -21.80
C GLN A 135 19.57 13.63 -22.33
N PRO A 136 18.80 13.20 -23.34
CA PRO A 136 17.61 13.93 -23.79
C PRO A 136 16.58 14.13 -22.65
N LEU A 137 16.40 13.13 -21.81
CA LEU A 137 15.60 13.18 -20.58
C LEU A 137 16.46 13.69 -19.42
N SER A 138 15.99 14.73 -18.71
CA SER A 138 16.65 15.20 -17.49
C SER A 138 16.16 14.48 -16.25
N THR A 139 14.83 14.32 -16.11
CA THR A 139 14.24 13.62 -14.96
C THR A 139 13.00 12.85 -15.37
N SER A 140 12.79 11.70 -14.75
CA SER A 140 11.50 11.02 -14.71
C SER A 140 11.01 10.89 -13.27
N SER A 141 9.69 10.99 -13.07
CA SER A 141 9.06 10.86 -11.75
C SER A 141 7.79 10.04 -11.88
N LEU A 142 7.70 8.99 -11.06
CA LEU A 142 6.49 8.21 -10.88
C LEU A 142 5.94 8.47 -9.49
N ARG A 143 4.70 8.96 -9.42
CA ARG A 143 3.95 9.10 -8.18
C ARG A 143 2.79 8.13 -8.17
N GLU A 144 2.74 7.28 -7.16
CA GLU A 144 1.64 6.36 -6.92
C GLU A 144 0.91 6.76 -5.65
N THR A 145 -0.40 6.80 -5.70
CA THR A 145 -1.26 7.12 -4.55
C THR A 145 -2.24 5.98 -4.34
N LEU A 146 -2.20 5.40 -3.14
CA LEU A 146 -3.11 4.36 -2.68
C LEU A 146 -3.89 4.88 -1.48
N PHE A 147 -5.22 4.82 -1.55
CA PHE A 147 -6.10 5.15 -0.46
C PHE A 147 -7.01 3.97 -0.14
N ILE A 148 -7.02 3.52 1.12
CA ILE A 148 -7.87 2.43 1.60
C ILE A 148 -8.71 2.94 2.76
N ASN A 149 -10.02 2.77 2.68
CA ASN A 149 -10.91 3.08 3.77
C ASN A 149 -11.96 1.98 3.97
N GLY A 150 -12.54 1.94 5.15
CA GLY A 150 -13.66 1.05 5.38
C GLY A 150 -13.98 0.82 6.85
N THR A 151 -14.96 -0.05 7.05
CA THR A 151 -15.47 -0.38 8.37
C THR A 151 -15.52 -1.89 8.57
N GLY A 152 -15.43 -2.30 9.83
CA GLY A 152 -15.50 -3.71 10.22
C GLY A 152 -16.25 -3.90 11.54
N ILE A 153 -16.68 -5.14 11.76
CA ILE A 153 -17.39 -5.53 12.98
C ILE A 153 -16.73 -6.77 13.59
N ASN A 154 -16.66 -6.83 14.91
CA ASN A 154 -16.23 -7.99 15.66
C ASN A 154 -17.03 -8.17 16.97
N LEU A 155 -16.90 -9.35 17.55
CA LEU A 155 -17.46 -9.69 18.85
C LEU A 155 -16.33 -9.93 19.85
N ASN A 156 -16.54 -9.51 21.09
CA ASN A 156 -15.62 -9.72 22.20
C ASN A 156 -16.36 -10.40 23.34
N LEU A 157 -15.74 -11.43 23.93
CA LEU A 157 -16.24 -12.14 25.09
C LEU A 157 -15.15 -12.22 26.14
N GLY A 158 -15.52 -12.07 27.40
CA GLY A 158 -14.60 -12.18 28.53
C GLY A 158 -15.23 -12.94 29.69
N LEU A 159 -14.43 -13.73 30.36
CA LEU A 159 -14.80 -14.47 31.57
C LEU A 159 -13.70 -14.31 32.60
N ILE A 160 -14.08 -13.94 33.84
CA ILE A 160 -13.19 -14.04 34.99
C ILE A 160 -13.85 -14.98 36.00
N TYR A 161 -13.11 -15.99 36.44
CA TYR A 161 -13.51 -16.92 37.46
C TYR A 161 -12.61 -16.81 38.68
N LYS A 162 -13.23 -16.64 39.87
CA LYS A 162 -12.56 -16.60 41.18
C LYS A 162 -12.91 -17.84 41.98
N PRO A 163 -12.16 -18.93 41.83
CA PRO A 163 -12.41 -20.15 42.58
C PRO A 163 -12.26 -19.93 44.08
N ILE A 164 -11.30 -19.12 44.48
CA ILE A 164 -10.95 -18.74 45.85
C ILE A 164 -10.49 -17.28 45.88
N ASP A 165 -10.45 -16.65 47.04
CA ASP A 165 -10.22 -15.20 47.19
C ASP A 165 -8.86 -14.73 46.68
N TYR A 166 -7.89 -15.61 46.58
CA TYR A 166 -6.52 -15.27 46.16
C TYR A 166 -6.16 -15.78 44.74
N VAL A 167 -7.13 -16.31 43.96
CA VAL A 167 -6.90 -16.76 42.58
C VAL A 167 -7.95 -16.18 41.65
N ASN A 168 -7.53 -15.52 40.60
CA ASN A 168 -8.37 -15.15 39.47
C ASN A 168 -7.89 -15.89 38.22
N LEU A 169 -8.83 -16.50 37.50
CA LEU A 169 -8.63 -17.09 36.18
C LEU A 169 -9.37 -16.24 35.15
N GLY A 170 -8.68 -15.80 34.12
CA GLY A 170 -9.21 -14.97 33.04
C GLY A 170 -9.25 -15.74 31.73
N PHE A 171 -10.28 -15.51 30.94
CA PHE A 171 -10.38 -15.95 29.55
C PHE A 171 -10.95 -14.81 28.72
N ASN A 172 -10.35 -14.58 27.55
CA ASN A 172 -10.84 -13.63 26.57
C ASN A 172 -10.97 -14.29 25.19
N PHE A 173 -11.93 -13.84 24.43
CA PHE A 173 -12.14 -14.24 23.05
C PHE A 173 -12.53 -13.01 22.23
N GLN A 174 -11.85 -12.80 21.12
CA GLN A 174 -12.23 -11.84 20.11
C GLN A 174 -12.46 -12.57 18.79
N SER A 175 -13.66 -12.42 18.24
CA SER A 175 -13.94 -12.96 16.90
C SER A 175 -13.04 -12.34 15.85
N PRO A 176 -12.91 -12.93 14.67
CA PRO A 176 -12.45 -12.21 13.50
C PRO A 176 -13.17 -10.87 13.36
N THR A 177 -12.47 -9.88 12.82
CA THR A 177 -13.12 -8.66 12.33
C THR A 177 -13.42 -8.85 10.86
N TRP A 178 -14.67 -8.68 10.48
CA TRP A 178 -15.10 -8.67 9.09
C TRP A 178 -15.15 -7.23 8.61
N TYR A 179 -14.26 -6.90 7.69
CA TYR A 179 -14.17 -5.58 7.07
C TYR A 179 -14.83 -5.57 5.69
N ALA A 180 -15.48 -4.47 5.37
CA ALA A 180 -15.79 -4.03 4.03
C ALA A 180 -14.88 -2.83 3.73
N LEU A 181 -14.02 -2.97 2.71
CA LEU A 181 -12.99 -2.01 2.35
C LEU A 181 -13.21 -1.50 0.92
N SER A 182 -12.92 -0.24 0.72
CA SER A 182 -12.77 0.40 -0.59
C SER A 182 -11.32 0.83 -0.75
N GLU A 183 -10.75 0.54 -1.89
CA GLU A 183 -9.40 0.90 -2.30
C GLU A 183 -9.47 1.77 -3.54
N GLU A 184 -8.74 2.86 -3.55
CA GLU A 184 -8.58 3.77 -4.67
C GLU A 184 -7.08 3.88 -4.99
N TYR A 185 -6.74 3.67 -6.26
CA TYR A 185 -5.36 3.75 -6.74
C TYR A 185 -5.28 4.64 -7.96
N GLU A 186 -4.26 5.50 -7.99
CA GLU A 186 -3.93 6.39 -9.08
C GLU A 186 -2.41 6.52 -9.21
N ALA A 187 -1.90 6.60 -10.42
CA ALA A 187 -0.49 6.85 -10.69
C ALA A 187 -0.31 7.97 -11.71
N GLU A 188 0.66 8.86 -11.44
CA GLU A 188 1.08 9.95 -12.32
C GLU A 188 2.54 9.76 -12.71
N MET A 189 2.81 9.87 -13.99
CA MET A 189 4.17 9.88 -14.53
C MET A 189 4.49 11.23 -15.14
N ILE A 190 5.68 11.77 -14.83
CA ILE A 190 6.18 13.03 -15.36
C ILE A 190 7.57 12.75 -15.94
N ALA A 191 7.79 13.15 -17.19
CA ALA A 191 9.08 13.12 -17.86
C ALA A 191 9.46 14.54 -18.31
N ASN A 192 10.66 15.00 -17.91
CA ASN A 192 11.16 16.32 -18.29
C ASN A 192 12.31 16.17 -19.28
N TYR A 193 12.09 16.60 -20.50
CA TYR A 193 13.08 16.56 -21.59
C TYR A 193 13.79 17.89 -21.76
N ASN A 194 15.04 17.84 -22.22
CA ASN A 194 15.91 19.02 -22.49
C ASN A 194 15.62 19.61 -23.87
N ASN A 195 14.35 19.90 -24.21
CA ASN A 195 13.92 20.36 -25.53
C ASN A 195 14.42 19.41 -26.65
N TYR A 196 14.25 18.12 -26.44
CA TYR A 196 14.64 17.08 -27.36
C TYR A 196 13.71 17.04 -28.58
N TYR A 197 14.30 17.17 -29.81
CA TYR A 197 13.52 17.02 -31.03
C TYR A 197 13.32 15.55 -31.36
N PHE A 198 12.08 15.08 -31.30
CA PHE A 198 11.69 13.71 -31.59
C PHE A 198 11.26 13.61 -33.07
N GLU A 199 12.17 13.11 -33.92
CA GLU A 199 12.00 13.09 -35.39
C GLU A 199 10.83 12.23 -35.84
N GLN A 200 10.48 11.15 -35.10
CA GLN A 200 9.42 10.21 -35.48
C GLN A 200 8.06 10.88 -35.56
N GLU A 201 7.80 11.86 -34.71
CA GLU A 201 6.52 12.59 -34.62
C GLU A 201 6.64 14.08 -35.00
N ASP A 202 7.83 14.54 -35.37
CA ASP A 202 8.12 15.95 -35.73
C ASP A 202 7.75 16.93 -34.60
N ILE A 203 8.10 16.59 -33.36
CA ILE A 203 7.79 17.39 -32.17
C ILE A 203 9.03 17.66 -31.33
N THR A 204 8.97 18.75 -30.55
CA THR A 204 10.01 19.02 -29.53
C THR A 204 9.45 18.69 -28.15
N LEU A 205 10.07 17.71 -27.50
CA LEU A 205 9.69 17.25 -26.18
C LEU A 205 10.24 18.19 -25.11
N GLY A 206 9.36 18.65 -24.24
CA GLY A 206 9.66 19.34 -22.99
C GLY A 206 9.16 18.53 -21.81
N ARG A 207 8.33 19.15 -20.94
CA ARG A 207 7.66 18.41 -19.86
C ARG A 207 6.45 17.66 -20.42
N GLN A 208 6.46 16.35 -20.22
CA GLN A 208 5.34 15.45 -20.52
C GLN A 208 4.76 14.90 -19.22
N SER A 209 3.45 14.66 -19.16
CA SER A 209 2.81 14.03 -18.01
C SER A 209 1.62 13.19 -18.44
N ALA A 210 1.45 12.07 -17.78
CA ALA A 210 0.33 11.16 -17.98
C ALA A 210 -0.17 10.65 -16.62
N LEU A 211 -1.47 10.36 -16.54
CA LEU A 211 -2.17 9.92 -15.34
C LEU A 211 -2.99 8.67 -15.68
N THR A 212 -2.98 7.68 -14.80
CA THR A 212 -3.91 6.55 -14.93
C THR A 212 -5.34 6.99 -14.66
N ASP A 213 -6.30 6.24 -15.18
CA ASP A 213 -7.66 6.31 -14.65
C ASP A 213 -7.66 5.91 -13.18
N LEU A 214 -8.57 6.50 -12.40
CA LEU A 214 -8.76 6.13 -11.01
C LEU A 214 -9.30 4.71 -10.93
N PHE A 215 -8.49 3.80 -10.39
CA PHE A 215 -8.90 2.42 -10.14
C PHE A 215 -9.56 2.31 -8.77
N ILE A 216 -10.81 1.81 -8.76
CA ILE A 216 -11.57 1.61 -7.52
C ILE A 216 -11.88 0.12 -7.37
N SER A 217 -11.49 -0.46 -6.22
CA SER A 217 -11.77 -1.84 -5.86
C SER A 217 -12.47 -1.92 -4.51
N ASN A 218 -13.52 -2.75 -4.44
CA ASN A 218 -14.24 -3.03 -3.21
C ASN A 218 -14.07 -4.50 -2.85
N TYR A 219 -13.62 -4.78 -1.63
CA TYR A 219 -13.37 -6.14 -1.18
C TYR A 219 -13.66 -6.33 0.32
N SER A 220 -13.74 -7.59 0.73
CA SER A 220 -13.90 -7.97 2.13
C SER A 220 -12.59 -8.51 2.67
N LEU A 221 -12.22 -8.08 3.87
CA LEU A 221 -11.06 -8.58 4.61
C LEU A 221 -11.51 -9.18 5.92
N ARG A 222 -10.96 -10.33 6.28
CA ARG A 222 -11.20 -10.99 7.56
C ARG A 222 -9.89 -11.13 8.32
N THR A 223 -9.84 -10.58 9.54
CA THR A 223 -8.69 -10.77 10.43
C THR A 223 -8.78 -12.13 11.15
N PRO A 224 -7.67 -12.67 11.67
CA PRO A 224 -7.71 -13.80 12.58
C PRO A 224 -8.53 -13.51 13.84
N MET A 225 -9.07 -14.54 14.46
CA MET A 225 -9.59 -14.47 15.82
C MET A 225 -8.43 -14.41 16.83
N LYS A 226 -8.74 -13.96 18.04
CA LYS A 226 -7.81 -13.97 19.17
C LYS A 226 -8.43 -14.66 20.35
N ILE A 227 -7.66 -15.52 21.02
CA ILE A 227 -8.05 -16.21 22.24
C ILE A 227 -6.95 -15.99 23.25
N GLY A 228 -7.30 -15.56 24.46
CA GLY A 228 -6.35 -15.37 25.53
C GLY A 228 -6.83 -16.02 26.84
N GLY A 229 -5.87 -16.36 27.66
CA GLY A 229 -6.13 -16.88 29.00
C GLY A 229 -5.05 -16.44 29.97
N GLY A 230 -5.42 -16.19 31.20
CA GLY A 230 -4.49 -15.75 32.22
C GLY A 230 -4.90 -16.19 33.63
N ALA A 231 -3.93 -16.16 34.53
CA ALA A 231 -4.13 -16.42 35.94
C ALA A 231 -3.41 -15.37 36.79
N THR A 232 -4.09 -14.92 37.85
CA THR A 232 -3.52 -14.02 38.85
C THR A 232 -3.58 -14.67 40.23
N PHE A 233 -2.47 -14.63 40.94
CA PHE A 233 -2.34 -15.13 42.29
C PHE A 233 -2.04 -13.98 43.26
N PHE A 234 -2.87 -13.77 44.27
CA PHE A 234 -2.69 -12.70 45.25
C PHE A 234 -1.91 -13.20 46.48
N LEU A 235 -0.90 -12.48 46.89
CA LEU A 235 -0.03 -12.73 48.06
C LEU A 235 -0.56 -11.99 49.31
N GLY A 236 -1.85 -12.05 49.54
CA GLY A 236 -2.52 -11.30 50.60
C GLY A 236 -2.42 -9.77 50.36
N LYS A 237 -1.90 -9.05 51.36
CA LYS A 237 -1.70 -7.59 51.29
C LYS A 237 -0.36 -7.17 50.65
N ASN A 238 0.54 -8.14 50.33
CA ASN A 238 1.90 -7.86 49.93
C ASN A 238 2.09 -7.72 48.42
N GLY A 239 1.09 -8.08 47.61
CA GLY A 239 1.14 -7.98 46.14
C GLY A 239 0.44 -9.12 45.43
N PHE A 240 0.71 -9.25 44.14
CA PHE A 240 0.20 -10.31 43.29
C PHE A 240 1.20 -10.68 42.20
N VAL A 241 1.04 -11.88 41.65
CA VAL A 241 1.72 -12.36 40.44
C VAL A 241 0.68 -12.70 39.40
N SER A 242 0.90 -12.26 38.16
CA SER A 242 0.00 -12.52 37.04
C SER A 242 0.80 -13.07 35.85
N ALA A 243 0.19 -13.99 35.13
CA ALA A 243 0.67 -14.48 33.84
C ALA A 243 -0.49 -14.64 32.88
N ASP A 244 -0.28 -14.26 31.62
CA ASP A 244 -1.26 -14.35 30.55
C ASP A 244 -0.60 -14.81 29.25
N VAL A 245 -1.40 -15.43 28.39
CA VAL A 245 -1.04 -15.88 27.05
C VAL A 245 -2.18 -15.53 26.11
N ASP A 246 -1.83 -14.90 24.99
CA ASP A 246 -2.72 -14.62 23.86
C ASP A 246 -2.27 -15.41 22.63
N TRP A 247 -3.26 -15.92 21.89
CA TRP A 247 -3.07 -16.70 20.67
C TRP A 247 -4.05 -16.32 19.58
#